data_30d16592b0d49919a788fdb301615cce
#
_entry.id   30d16592b0d49919a788fdb301615cce
#
_cell.length_a   1.000
_cell.length_b   1.000
_cell.length_c   1.000
_cell.angle_alpha   90.00
_cell.angle_beta   90.00
_cell.angle_gamma   90.00
#
_symmetry.space_group_name_H-M   'P 1'
#
loop_
_entity.id
_entity.type
_entity.pdbx_description
1 polymer ?
#
loop_
_entity_poly.entity_id
_entity_poly.type
_entity_poly.pdbx_seq_one_letter_code
_entity_poly.pdbx_strand_id
1 'polypeptide(L)'
;MEDEEMQYEEAQRAITDEELMTILSGIKLERPDLFEEAQDVFTRFVDPHVLHEQEYVESEKNAMDTLFTEWFFYDYELGMELSPLQLYSIMEPTVEEYADTQFFSQFWVITQNRRTGEVRLRDTRTCEDFTVFDKEIACQRTWSHGLLGTRLARVGGTWQTCGRFRPHDNCRTKPAPASRRSYEGMRYDRFAMLKLGTELIGENGEYRESVTEHVLVEQ
;
A
#
# COMPACT_ATOMS: atom_id res chain seq x y z
N MET A 1 9.77 -43.64 -24.22
CA MET A 1 8.83 -42.53 -24.28
C MET A 1 8.78 -42.03 -22.86
N GLU A 2 9.64 -41.10 -22.60
CA GLU A 2 9.68 -40.41 -21.33
C GLU A 2 8.50 -39.43 -21.36
N ASP A 3 7.58 -39.61 -20.43
CA ASP A 3 6.51 -38.62 -20.19
C ASP A 3 7.18 -37.34 -19.73
N GLU A 4 7.28 -36.35 -20.61
CA GLU A 4 7.53 -34.97 -20.25
C GLU A 4 6.32 -34.55 -19.40
N GLU A 5 6.48 -34.63 -18.08
CA GLU A 5 5.65 -33.88 -17.14
C GLU A 5 5.84 -32.40 -17.51
N MET A 6 4.90 -31.86 -18.28
CA MET A 6 4.74 -30.41 -18.38
C MET A 6 4.43 -29.92 -16.98
N GLN A 7 5.45 -29.40 -16.29
CA GLN A 7 5.24 -28.55 -15.14
C GLN A 7 4.46 -27.32 -15.66
N TYR A 8 3.17 -27.29 -15.38
CA TYR A 8 2.40 -26.06 -15.46
C TYR A 8 2.99 -25.15 -14.39
N GLU A 9 3.81 -24.17 -14.80
CA GLU A 9 4.09 -23.02 -13.95
C GLU A 9 2.75 -22.37 -13.64
N GLU A 10 2.30 -22.47 -12.40
CA GLU A 10 1.12 -21.76 -11.96
C GLU A 10 1.33 -20.28 -12.17
N ALA A 11 0.38 -19.62 -12.83
CA ALA A 11 0.49 -18.20 -13.15
C ALA A 11 0.56 -17.38 -11.86
N GLN A 12 1.53 -16.49 -11.77
CA GLN A 12 1.64 -15.53 -10.68
C GLN A 12 0.39 -14.64 -10.62
N ARG A 13 -0.09 -14.34 -9.41
CA ARG A 13 -1.30 -13.54 -9.20
C ARG A 13 -1.19 -12.61 -8.00
N ALA A 14 -1.99 -11.56 -8.01
CA ALA A 14 -2.22 -10.74 -6.83
C ALA A 14 -3.18 -11.44 -5.86
N ILE A 15 -3.15 -11.01 -4.60
CA ILE A 15 -4.15 -11.42 -3.61
C ILE A 15 -5.42 -10.58 -3.76
N THR A 16 -6.56 -11.21 -3.59
CA THR A 16 -7.86 -10.53 -3.61
C THR A 16 -8.24 -9.99 -2.23
N ASP A 17 -9.13 -9.01 -2.16
CA ASP A 17 -9.67 -8.50 -0.90
C ASP A 17 -10.39 -9.61 -0.10
N GLU A 18 -11.05 -10.55 -0.75
CA GLU A 18 -11.72 -11.68 -0.11
C GLU A 18 -10.71 -12.64 0.56
N GLU A 19 -9.62 -12.95 -0.14
CA GLU A 19 -8.53 -13.76 0.42
C GLU A 19 -7.85 -13.05 1.59
N LEU A 20 -7.56 -11.76 1.45
CA LEU A 20 -7.01 -10.94 2.53
C LEU A 20 -7.89 -11.00 3.78
N MET A 21 -9.19 -10.77 3.64
CA MET A 21 -10.13 -10.84 4.76
C MET A 21 -10.26 -12.25 5.36
N THR A 22 -10.16 -13.27 4.54
CA THR A 22 -10.17 -14.68 5.00
C THR A 22 -8.94 -14.99 5.84
N ILE A 23 -7.75 -14.58 5.38
CA ILE A 23 -6.48 -14.76 6.10
C ILE A 23 -6.51 -14.04 7.44
N LEU A 24 -6.93 -12.78 7.44
CA LEU A 24 -7.02 -11.97 8.68
C LEU A 24 -7.99 -12.57 9.68
N SER A 25 -9.14 -13.04 9.21
CA SER A 25 -10.15 -13.69 10.06
C SER A 25 -9.62 -14.99 10.65
N GLY A 26 -8.87 -15.78 9.87
CA GLY A 26 -8.18 -16.98 10.34
C GLY A 26 -7.16 -16.69 11.44
N ILE A 27 -6.28 -15.70 11.22
CA ILE A 27 -5.28 -15.29 12.22
C ILE A 27 -5.97 -14.79 13.50
N LYS A 28 -7.00 -13.96 13.38
CA LYS A 28 -7.74 -13.45 14.55
C LYS A 28 -8.42 -14.56 15.35
N LEU A 29 -8.87 -15.61 14.68
CA LEU A 29 -9.53 -16.75 15.33
C LEU A 29 -8.51 -17.71 15.99
N GLU A 30 -7.43 -18.03 15.29
CA GLU A 30 -6.45 -19.02 15.71
C GLU A 30 -5.37 -18.45 16.65
N ARG A 31 -5.02 -17.17 16.47
CA ARG A 31 -3.97 -16.49 17.20
C ARG A 31 -4.42 -15.08 17.63
N PRO A 32 -5.47 -14.99 18.47
CA PRO A 32 -5.95 -13.72 18.99
C PRO A 32 -4.86 -12.93 19.74
N ASP A 33 -3.93 -13.63 20.38
CA ASP A 33 -2.77 -13.06 21.07
C ASP A 33 -1.90 -12.19 20.15
N LEU A 34 -1.60 -12.67 18.93
CA LEU A 34 -0.80 -11.93 17.97
C LEU A 34 -1.57 -10.73 17.40
N PHE A 35 -2.87 -10.89 17.23
CA PHE A 35 -3.71 -9.80 16.75
C PHE A 35 -3.82 -8.67 17.79
N GLU A 36 -3.96 -9.00 19.07
CA GLU A 36 -3.97 -8.03 20.18
C GLU A 36 -2.61 -7.34 20.31
N GLU A 37 -1.50 -8.08 20.23
CA GLU A 37 -0.15 -7.50 20.23
C GLU A 37 0.05 -6.50 19.09
N ALA A 38 -0.41 -6.85 17.88
CA ALA A 38 -0.35 -5.95 16.73
C ALA A 38 -1.19 -4.69 16.95
N GLN A 39 -2.37 -4.80 17.57
CA GLN A 39 -3.20 -3.65 17.93
C GLN A 39 -2.48 -2.73 18.92
N ASP A 40 -1.81 -3.30 19.90
CA ASP A 40 -1.02 -2.53 20.87
C ASP A 40 0.15 -1.79 20.23
N VAL A 41 0.85 -2.44 19.27
CA VAL A 41 1.92 -1.79 18.49
C VAL A 41 1.35 -0.68 17.64
N PHE A 42 0.30 -0.94 16.91
CA PHE A 42 -0.39 0.04 16.05
C PHE A 42 -0.82 1.27 16.83
N THR A 43 -1.47 1.07 17.98
CA THR A 43 -1.95 2.14 18.86
C THR A 43 -0.83 3.04 19.37
N ARG A 44 0.40 2.52 19.51
CA ARG A 44 1.57 3.32 19.93
C ARG A 44 2.14 4.19 18.81
N PHE A 45 1.91 3.80 17.55
CA PHE A 45 2.38 4.52 16.37
C PHE A 45 1.37 5.52 15.82
N VAL A 46 0.10 5.29 16.12
CA VAL A 46 -0.96 6.24 15.75
C VAL A 46 -0.97 7.36 16.77
N ASP A 47 -1.04 8.60 16.30
CA ASP A 47 -1.04 9.76 17.19
C ASP A 47 -2.16 9.69 18.24
N PRO A 48 -1.87 9.92 19.53
CA PRO A 48 -2.83 9.85 20.61
C PRO A 48 -4.11 10.69 20.41
N HIS A 49 -4.05 11.79 19.65
CA HIS A 49 -5.25 12.60 19.39
C HIS A 49 -6.31 11.84 18.56
N VAL A 50 -5.89 10.86 17.78
CA VAL A 50 -6.78 9.99 17.00
C VAL A 50 -7.39 8.87 17.85
N LEU A 51 -6.78 8.58 19.02
CA LEU A 51 -7.18 7.50 19.92
C LEU A 51 -8.04 7.99 21.10
N HIS A 52 -8.16 9.30 21.32
CA HIS A 52 -8.94 9.83 22.42
C HIS A 52 -10.45 9.67 22.18
N GLU A 53 -11.09 9.10 23.17
CA GLU A 53 -12.48 8.76 23.45
C GLU A 53 -13.57 9.77 22.99
N GLN A 54 -13.36 10.51 21.93
CA GLN A 54 -14.46 11.20 21.28
C GLN A 54 -15.29 10.15 20.56
N GLU A 55 -16.60 10.25 20.62
CA GLU A 55 -17.53 9.44 19.87
C GLU A 55 -17.11 9.47 18.39
N TYR A 56 -16.32 8.49 17.95
CA TYR A 56 -15.87 8.37 16.56
C TYR A 56 -17.09 8.34 15.66
N VAL A 57 -17.14 9.21 14.69
CA VAL A 57 -18.06 9.07 13.57
C VAL A 57 -17.72 7.74 12.88
N GLU A 58 -18.70 7.00 12.43
CA GLU A 58 -18.52 5.64 11.87
C GLU A 58 -17.50 5.60 10.71
N SER A 59 -17.38 6.70 9.96
CA SER A 59 -16.37 6.88 8.90
C SER A 59 -14.92 6.90 9.39
N GLU A 60 -14.67 7.43 10.58
CA GLU A 60 -13.35 7.55 11.20
C GLU A 60 -12.83 6.20 11.68
N LYS A 61 -13.73 5.45 12.33
CA LYS A 61 -13.44 4.08 12.72
C LYS A 61 -13.08 3.22 11.52
N ASN A 62 -13.78 3.39 10.40
CA ASN A 62 -13.50 2.67 9.17
C ASN A 62 -12.12 3.01 8.58
N ALA A 63 -11.69 4.28 8.67
CA ALA A 63 -10.36 4.69 8.19
C ALA A 63 -9.24 4.05 9.02
N MET A 64 -9.39 4.03 10.35
CA MET A 64 -8.44 3.41 11.26
C MET A 64 -8.40 1.88 11.12
N ASP A 65 -9.56 1.24 11.03
CA ASP A 65 -9.67 -0.21 10.83
C ASP A 65 -9.03 -0.62 9.49
N THR A 66 -9.22 0.18 8.44
CA THR A 66 -8.60 -0.04 7.14
C THR A 66 -7.07 0.15 7.19
N LEU A 67 -6.61 1.19 7.89
CA LEU A 67 -5.18 1.45 8.05
C LEU A 67 -4.50 0.32 8.84
N PHE A 68 -5.13 -0.12 9.94
CA PHE A 68 -4.65 -1.25 10.74
C PHE A 68 -4.62 -2.53 9.91
N THR A 69 -5.71 -2.86 9.22
CA THR A 69 -5.85 -4.07 8.41
C THR A 69 -4.77 -4.18 7.35
N GLU A 70 -4.53 -3.09 6.60
CA GLU A 70 -3.51 -3.06 5.57
C GLU A 70 -2.10 -3.19 6.16
N TRP A 71 -1.79 -2.43 7.23
CA TRP A 71 -0.50 -2.52 7.88
C TRP A 71 -0.25 -3.91 8.49
N PHE A 72 -1.23 -4.46 9.19
CA PHE A 72 -1.12 -5.79 9.79
C PHE A 72 -0.83 -6.85 8.74
N PHE A 73 -1.55 -6.82 7.63
CA PHE A 73 -1.42 -7.83 6.60
C PHE A 73 -0.10 -7.77 5.84
N TYR A 74 0.35 -6.56 5.51
CA TYR A 74 1.52 -6.38 4.65
C TYR A 74 2.84 -6.15 5.40
N ASP A 75 2.81 -5.49 6.54
CA ASP A 75 4.01 -4.94 7.17
C ASP A 75 4.28 -5.44 8.60
N TYR A 76 3.25 -5.96 9.30
CA TYR A 76 3.43 -6.46 10.66
C TYR A 76 4.11 -7.83 10.66
N GLU A 77 5.22 -7.95 11.38
CA GLU A 77 5.99 -9.19 11.49
C GLU A 77 5.45 -10.08 12.62
N LEU A 78 4.93 -11.25 12.25
CA LEU A 78 4.43 -12.25 13.18
C LEU A 78 5.57 -13.13 13.72
N GLY A 79 6.33 -12.65 14.71
CA GLY A 79 7.28 -13.48 15.48
C GLY A 79 8.43 -14.19 14.73
N MET A 80 8.33 -14.36 13.42
CA MET A 80 9.34 -14.97 12.55
C MET A 80 9.89 -13.98 11.49
N GLU A 81 9.74 -12.70 11.73
CA GLU A 81 10.08 -11.63 10.77
C GLU A 81 9.32 -11.72 9.44
N LEU A 82 8.19 -12.43 9.41
CA LEU A 82 7.32 -12.57 8.23
C LEU A 82 5.96 -11.94 8.48
N SER A 83 5.46 -11.20 7.50
CA SER A 83 4.09 -10.67 7.55
C SER A 83 3.05 -11.78 7.28
N PRO A 84 1.77 -11.56 7.64
CA PRO A 84 0.68 -12.46 7.27
C PRO A 84 0.65 -12.83 5.78
N LEU A 85 0.91 -11.87 4.90
CA LEU A 85 1.01 -12.11 3.46
C LEU A 85 2.17 -13.06 3.11
N GLN A 86 3.34 -12.85 3.69
CA GLN A 86 4.50 -13.71 3.45
C GLN A 86 4.29 -15.12 4.00
N LEU A 87 3.62 -15.27 5.14
CA LEU A 87 3.24 -16.59 5.65
C LEU A 87 2.25 -17.28 4.72
N TYR A 88 1.29 -16.53 4.17
CA TYR A 88 0.33 -17.08 3.22
C TYR A 88 1.01 -17.54 1.92
N SER A 89 1.99 -16.79 1.41
CA SER A 89 2.72 -17.16 0.18
C SER A 89 3.50 -18.47 0.29
N ILE A 90 3.89 -18.88 1.49
CA ILE A 90 4.50 -20.20 1.72
C ILE A 90 3.49 -21.35 1.44
N MET A 91 2.21 -21.12 1.70
CA MET A 91 1.13 -22.09 1.46
C MET A 91 0.56 -21.96 0.05
N GLU A 92 0.64 -20.78 -0.54
CA GLU A 92 0.11 -20.42 -1.85
C GLU A 92 1.21 -19.80 -2.73
N PRO A 93 2.06 -20.64 -3.37
CA PRO A 93 3.23 -20.15 -4.12
C PRO A 93 2.90 -19.21 -5.29
N THR A 94 1.67 -19.24 -5.80
CA THR A 94 1.24 -18.34 -6.90
C THR A 94 1.28 -16.87 -6.53
N VAL A 95 1.31 -16.54 -5.23
CA VAL A 95 1.41 -15.16 -4.72
C VAL A 95 2.81 -14.81 -4.20
N GLU A 96 3.82 -15.68 -4.36
CA GLU A 96 5.18 -15.47 -3.84
C GLU A 96 5.80 -14.18 -4.38
N GLU A 97 5.83 -13.98 -5.70
CA GLU A 97 6.38 -12.75 -6.29
C GLU A 97 5.68 -11.50 -5.74
N TYR A 98 4.36 -11.56 -5.59
CA TYR A 98 3.57 -10.47 -5.01
C TYR A 98 3.98 -10.19 -3.57
N ALA A 99 4.09 -11.22 -2.73
CA ALA A 99 4.46 -11.08 -1.32
C ALA A 99 5.87 -10.55 -1.12
N ASP A 100 6.83 -11.02 -1.93
CA ASP A 100 8.24 -10.68 -1.81
C ASP A 100 8.58 -9.29 -2.35
N THR A 101 7.82 -8.81 -3.34
CA THR A 101 8.12 -7.55 -4.00
C THR A 101 7.27 -6.38 -3.52
N GLN A 102 6.23 -6.64 -2.74
CA GLN A 102 5.35 -5.58 -2.28
C GLN A 102 6.06 -4.59 -1.35
N PHE A 103 5.75 -3.33 -1.51
CA PHE A 103 6.21 -2.28 -0.61
C PHE A 103 5.31 -1.05 -0.69
N PHE A 104 5.20 -0.31 0.41
CA PHE A 104 4.53 0.97 0.46
C PHE A 104 5.53 2.10 0.25
N SER A 105 5.16 3.10 -0.57
CA SER A 105 5.89 4.36 -0.70
C SER A 105 4.96 5.51 -1.10
N GLN A 106 5.56 6.71 -1.14
CA GLN A 106 4.94 7.90 -1.71
C GLN A 106 5.51 8.13 -3.10
N PHE A 107 4.66 8.34 -4.06
CA PHE A 107 5.04 8.48 -5.45
C PHE A 107 4.55 9.80 -6.04
N TRP A 108 5.39 10.46 -6.84
CA TRP A 108 4.90 11.45 -7.79
C TRP A 108 4.23 10.76 -8.97
N VAL A 109 3.04 11.22 -9.36
CA VAL A 109 2.38 10.81 -10.58
C VAL A 109 2.99 11.59 -11.75
N ILE A 110 3.85 10.95 -12.53
CA ILE A 110 4.64 11.60 -13.60
C ILE A 110 3.83 11.70 -14.89
N THR A 111 3.21 10.60 -15.30
CA THR A 111 2.36 10.54 -16.50
C THR A 111 1.17 9.62 -16.29
N GLN A 112 0.06 9.93 -16.94
CA GLN A 112 -1.17 9.15 -16.93
C GLN A 112 -1.68 8.98 -18.35
N ASN A 113 -1.85 7.74 -18.79
CA ASN A 113 -2.45 7.43 -20.09
C ASN A 113 -3.82 6.77 -19.89
N ARG A 114 -4.87 7.57 -20.02
CA ARG A 114 -6.25 7.11 -19.82
C ARG A 114 -6.70 6.01 -20.77
N ARG A 115 -6.14 6.00 -21.98
CA ARG A 115 -6.54 5.02 -22.99
C ARG A 115 -6.00 3.64 -22.67
N THR A 116 -4.76 3.55 -22.19
CA THR A 116 -4.10 2.27 -21.90
C THR A 116 -4.21 1.87 -20.44
N GLY A 117 -4.49 2.81 -19.53
CA GLY A 117 -4.38 2.60 -18.08
C GLY A 117 -2.94 2.67 -17.56
N GLU A 118 -1.97 2.98 -18.42
CA GLU A 118 -0.57 3.10 -18.03
C GLU A 118 -0.33 4.37 -17.22
N VAL A 119 0.34 4.20 -16.10
CA VAL A 119 0.75 5.29 -15.19
C VAL A 119 2.23 5.14 -14.90
N ARG A 120 2.97 6.24 -14.99
CA ARG A 120 4.35 6.30 -14.54
C ARG A 120 4.42 7.01 -13.20
N LEU A 121 4.90 6.28 -12.22
CA LEU A 121 5.09 6.73 -10.86
C LEU A 121 6.59 6.89 -10.57
N ARG A 122 6.96 7.89 -9.76
CA ARG A 122 8.33 8.06 -9.28
C ARG A 122 8.35 8.04 -7.76
N ASP A 123 9.07 7.10 -7.19
CA ASP A 123 9.28 7.01 -5.75
C ASP A 123 9.95 8.29 -5.22
N THR A 124 9.39 8.89 -4.17
CA THR A 124 9.91 10.16 -3.62
C THR A 124 11.23 9.99 -2.89
N ARG A 125 11.50 8.79 -2.39
CA ARG A 125 12.67 8.47 -1.58
C ARG A 125 13.85 7.99 -2.42
N THR A 126 13.57 7.07 -3.36
CA THR A 126 14.61 6.47 -4.20
C THR A 126 14.79 7.18 -5.53
N CYS A 127 13.80 7.98 -5.95
CA CYS A 127 13.70 8.57 -7.29
C CYS A 127 13.62 7.53 -8.42
N GLU A 128 13.31 6.29 -8.11
CA GLU A 128 13.10 5.22 -9.08
C GLU A 128 11.75 5.38 -9.77
N ASP A 129 11.73 5.06 -11.07
CA ASP A 129 10.50 5.12 -11.86
C ASP A 129 9.88 3.73 -12.00
N PHE A 130 8.57 3.67 -11.75
CA PHE A 130 7.74 2.48 -11.90
C PHE A 130 6.67 2.74 -12.97
N THR A 131 6.52 1.82 -13.90
CA THR A 131 5.38 1.81 -14.82
C THR A 131 4.38 0.78 -14.32
N VAL A 132 3.17 1.23 -14.02
CA VAL A 132 2.06 0.41 -13.53
C VAL A 132 0.87 0.53 -14.47
N PHE A 133 -0.02 -0.46 -14.44
CA PHE A 133 -1.28 -0.41 -15.19
C PHE A 133 -2.43 -0.33 -14.19
N ASP A 134 -2.97 0.87 -14.05
CA ASP A 134 -4.06 1.17 -13.13
C ASP A 134 -5.01 2.21 -13.74
N LYS A 135 -6.24 1.76 -14.05
CA LYS A 135 -7.24 2.62 -14.69
C LYS A 135 -7.78 3.70 -13.75
N GLU A 136 -7.83 3.43 -12.45
CA GLU A 136 -8.31 4.38 -11.47
C GLU A 136 -7.36 5.58 -11.43
N ILE A 137 -6.06 5.34 -11.20
CA ILE A 137 -5.05 6.40 -11.19
C ILE A 137 -5.01 7.09 -12.57
N ALA A 138 -5.02 6.33 -13.67
CA ALA A 138 -4.93 6.88 -15.01
C ALA A 138 -6.09 7.83 -15.36
N CYS A 139 -7.26 7.64 -14.76
CA CYS A 139 -8.45 8.48 -14.99
C CYS A 139 -8.58 9.67 -14.06
N GLN A 140 -7.91 9.67 -12.92
CA GLN A 140 -7.97 10.75 -11.93
C GLN A 140 -7.09 11.94 -12.32
N ARG A 141 -7.70 12.94 -12.94
CA ARG A 141 -7.00 14.16 -13.41
C ARG A 141 -6.36 14.96 -12.29
N THR A 142 -6.99 14.95 -11.13
CA THR A 142 -6.57 15.68 -9.94
C THR A 142 -5.26 15.14 -9.37
N TRP A 143 -4.93 13.89 -9.65
CA TRP A 143 -3.69 13.26 -9.19
C TRP A 143 -2.49 13.54 -10.12
N SER A 144 -2.71 14.15 -11.27
CA SER A 144 -1.61 14.56 -12.14
C SER A 144 -0.76 15.60 -11.44
N HIS A 145 0.52 15.30 -11.26
CA HIS A 145 1.50 16.14 -10.51
C HIS A 145 1.30 16.17 -8.99
N GLY A 146 0.46 15.31 -8.43
CA GLY A 146 0.30 15.11 -7.00
C GLY A 146 1.23 14.04 -6.44
N LEU A 147 1.19 13.89 -5.13
CA LEU A 147 1.77 12.77 -4.40
C LEU A 147 0.69 11.73 -4.15
N LEU A 148 1.07 10.47 -4.30
CA LEU A 148 0.21 9.32 -4.06
C LEU A 148 0.92 8.35 -3.13
N GLY A 149 0.43 8.19 -1.90
CA GLY A 149 0.80 7.08 -1.04
C GLY A 149 0.07 5.83 -1.51
N THR A 150 0.80 4.82 -1.93
CA THR A 150 0.23 3.54 -2.33
C THR A 150 1.27 2.43 -2.21
N ARG A 151 0.80 1.22 -2.36
CA ARG A 151 1.62 0.03 -2.36
C ARG A 151 1.80 -0.48 -3.78
N LEU A 152 3.00 -0.90 -4.12
CA LEU A 152 3.31 -1.57 -5.37
C LEU A 152 3.75 -3.01 -5.09
N ALA A 153 3.44 -3.90 -6.02
CA ALA A 153 3.93 -5.28 -6.04
C ALA A 153 4.10 -5.76 -7.49
N ARG A 154 4.89 -6.80 -7.69
CA ARG A 154 5.02 -7.44 -9.01
C ARG A 154 4.09 -8.64 -9.11
N VAL A 155 3.51 -8.81 -10.28
CA VAL A 155 2.69 -9.98 -10.65
C VAL A 155 3.08 -10.37 -12.06
N GLY A 156 3.63 -11.56 -12.22
CA GLY A 156 4.13 -12.01 -13.52
C GLY A 156 5.18 -11.06 -14.12
N GLY A 157 6.07 -10.54 -13.29
CA GLY A 157 7.12 -9.61 -13.67
C GLY A 157 6.66 -8.16 -13.94
N THR A 158 5.37 -7.85 -13.80
CA THR A 158 4.80 -6.51 -14.07
C THR A 158 4.43 -5.81 -12.77
N TRP A 159 4.81 -4.54 -12.61
CA TRP A 159 4.42 -3.75 -11.46
C TRP A 159 2.94 -3.38 -11.50
N GLN A 160 2.26 -3.56 -10.39
CA GLN A 160 0.86 -3.24 -10.19
C GLN A 160 0.69 -2.48 -8.87
N THR A 161 -0.36 -1.70 -8.77
CA THR A 161 -0.79 -1.10 -7.51
C THR A 161 -1.53 -2.13 -6.67
N CYS A 162 -1.35 -2.05 -5.37
CA CYS A 162 -2.09 -2.85 -4.39
C CYS A 162 -2.32 -2.03 -3.11
N GLY A 163 -3.26 -2.46 -2.28
CA GLY A 163 -3.66 -1.68 -1.12
C GLY A 163 -4.46 -0.42 -1.48
N ARG A 164 -4.55 0.50 -0.54
CA ARG A 164 -5.34 1.72 -0.69
C ARG A 164 -4.54 2.87 -1.29
N PHE A 165 -5.20 3.70 -2.07
CA PHE A 165 -4.64 4.97 -2.54
C PHE A 165 -4.80 6.05 -1.47
N ARG A 166 -3.71 6.78 -1.22
CA ARG A 166 -3.67 7.91 -0.29
C ARG A 166 -3.09 9.13 -1.01
N PRO A 167 -3.91 9.78 -1.86
CA PRO A 167 -3.47 10.99 -2.53
C PRO A 167 -3.29 12.09 -1.48
N HIS A 168 -2.21 12.87 -1.60
CA HIS A 168 -1.93 13.99 -0.72
C HIS A 168 -1.02 14.98 -1.44
N ASP A 169 -0.91 16.16 -0.88
CA ASP A 169 -0.12 17.29 -1.35
C ASP A 169 0.14 17.41 -2.86
N ASN A 170 -0.26 18.53 -3.40
CA ASN A 170 0.05 18.89 -4.77
C ASN A 170 1.48 19.46 -4.84
N CYS A 171 2.45 18.63 -5.17
CA CYS A 171 3.82 19.07 -5.33
C CYS A 171 3.96 19.87 -6.65
N ARG A 172 3.98 21.20 -6.57
CA ARG A 172 4.15 22.09 -7.74
C ARG A 172 5.53 21.99 -8.38
N THR A 173 6.50 21.39 -7.70
CA THR A 173 7.85 21.17 -8.21
C THR A 173 8.00 19.79 -8.79
N LYS A 174 8.27 19.71 -10.10
CA LYS A 174 8.64 18.42 -10.70
C LYS A 174 9.88 17.87 -10.00
N PRO A 175 9.88 16.58 -9.65
CA PRO A 175 11.05 15.97 -9.04
C PRO A 175 12.24 16.07 -10.00
N ALA A 176 13.43 16.28 -9.44
CA ALA A 176 14.66 16.21 -10.20
C ALA A 176 14.77 14.85 -10.90
N PRO A 177 15.37 14.77 -12.10
CA PRO A 177 15.62 13.49 -12.73
C PRO A 177 16.45 12.60 -11.81
N ALA A 178 16.09 11.31 -11.73
CA ALA A 178 16.78 10.35 -10.89
C ALA A 178 18.29 10.41 -11.11
N SER A 179 19.04 10.70 -10.05
CA SER A 179 20.47 10.41 -10.07
C SER A 179 20.59 8.90 -10.09
N ARG A 180 21.41 8.34 -11.00
CA ARG A 180 21.64 6.88 -11.17
C ARG A 180 22.32 6.25 -9.94
N ARG A 181 21.89 6.53 -8.74
CA ARG A 181 22.34 5.80 -7.57
C ARG A 181 21.49 4.54 -7.46
N SER A 182 22.13 3.40 -7.62
CA SER A 182 21.54 2.11 -7.27
C SER A 182 21.17 2.15 -5.79
N TYR A 183 19.90 2.03 -5.50
CA TYR A 183 19.38 1.89 -4.14
C TYR A 183 19.12 0.41 -3.80
N GLU A 184 19.86 -0.50 -4.45
CA GLU A 184 19.86 -1.91 -4.08
C GLU A 184 20.18 -2.03 -2.59
N GLY A 185 19.23 -2.52 -1.82
CA GLY A 185 19.35 -2.75 -0.39
C GLY A 185 18.70 -1.71 0.54
N MET A 186 18.03 -0.67 0.05
CA MET A 186 17.19 0.14 0.91
C MET A 186 15.98 -0.69 1.39
N ARG A 187 15.97 -1.07 2.66
CA ARG A 187 14.77 -1.61 3.30
C ARG A 187 13.71 -0.52 3.30
N TYR A 188 12.55 -0.81 2.74
CA TYR A 188 11.38 0.05 2.86
C TYR A 188 10.96 0.12 4.33
N ASP A 189 10.65 1.35 4.80
CA ASP A 189 10.22 1.55 6.18
C ASP A 189 8.81 0.97 6.36
N ARG A 190 8.69 -0.13 7.11
CA ARG A 190 7.43 -0.82 7.41
C ARG A 190 6.40 0.05 8.15
N PHE A 191 6.83 1.18 8.70
CA PHE A 191 5.95 2.14 9.34
C PHE A 191 5.62 3.34 8.45
N ALA A 192 6.15 3.41 7.23
CA ALA A 192 5.92 4.53 6.32
C ALA A 192 4.43 4.74 6.04
N MET A 193 3.69 3.65 5.87
CA MET A 193 2.25 3.70 5.66
C MET A 193 1.50 4.23 6.88
N LEU A 194 1.86 3.79 8.09
CA LEU A 194 1.23 4.28 9.32
C LEU A 194 1.52 5.76 9.55
N LYS A 195 2.74 6.20 9.30
CA LYS A 195 3.11 7.63 9.41
C LYS A 195 2.27 8.48 8.49
N LEU A 196 2.21 8.14 7.21
CA LEU A 196 1.39 8.88 6.25
C LEU A 196 -0.10 8.80 6.59
N GLY A 197 -0.61 7.59 6.89
CA GLY A 197 -2.02 7.40 7.22
C GLY A 197 -2.45 8.22 8.43
N THR A 198 -1.61 8.29 9.47
CA THR A 198 -1.86 9.12 10.65
C THR A 198 -1.87 10.61 10.33
N GLU A 199 -0.96 11.09 9.46
CA GLU A 199 -0.94 12.50 9.02
C GLU A 199 -2.19 12.88 8.21
N LEU A 200 -2.75 11.91 7.47
CA LEU A 200 -3.94 12.13 6.65
C LEU A 200 -5.27 12.03 7.44
N ILE A 201 -5.24 11.43 8.63
CA ILE A 201 -6.37 11.44 9.55
C ILE A 201 -6.34 12.76 10.32
N GLY A 202 -7.32 13.65 10.09
CA GLY A 202 -7.39 14.96 10.70
C GLY A 202 -7.71 14.94 12.19
N GLU A 203 -7.68 16.12 12.84
CA GLU A 203 -7.96 16.30 14.26
C GLU A 203 -9.36 15.83 14.68
N ASN A 204 -10.29 15.71 13.72
CA ASN A 204 -11.64 15.19 13.93
C ASN A 204 -11.79 13.73 13.49
N GLY A 205 -10.66 13.02 13.19
CA GLY A 205 -10.66 11.65 12.67
C GLY A 205 -11.10 11.54 11.21
N GLU A 206 -11.49 12.62 10.57
CA GLU A 206 -11.81 12.61 9.15
C GLU A 206 -10.56 12.27 8.35
N TYR A 207 -10.66 11.23 7.51
CA TYR A 207 -9.64 11.00 6.50
C TYR A 207 -9.66 12.25 5.59
N ARG A 208 -8.63 13.07 5.69
CA ARG A 208 -8.46 14.20 4.79
C ARG A 208 -8.18 13.61 3.42
N GLU A 209 -9.24 13.33 2.67
CA GLU A 209 -9.13 13.19 1.23
C GLU A 209 -8.45 14.46 0.75
N SER A 210 -7.15 14.39 0.82
CA SER A 210 -6.17 15.33 0.34
C SER A 210 -6.72 16.49 -0.47
N VAL A 211 -6.34 17.64 -0.14
CA VAL A 211 -5.84 18.79 -0.91
C VAL A 211 -6.26 18.91 -2.41
N THR A 212 -6.90 17.91 -2.99
CA THR A 212 -7.51 17.98 -4.32
C THR A 212 -8.64 19.00 -4.41
N GLU A 213 -9.33 19.29 -3.31
CA GLU A 213 -10.36 20.34 -3.28
C GLU A 213 -9.77 21.75 -3.28
N HIS A 214 -8.60 21.97 -2.71
CA HIS A 214 -8.00 23.31 -2.67
C HIS A 214 -7.33 23.75 -3.99
N VAL A 215 -7.03 22.84 -4.90
CA VAL A 215 -6.41 23.17 -6.19
C VAL A 215 -7.44 23.65 -7.24
N LEU A 216 -8.71 23.37 -7.04
CA LEU A 216 -9.77 23.78 -7.96
C LEU A 216 -10.26 25.22 -7.72
N VAL A 217 -9.83 25.91 -6.66
CA VAL A 217 -10.29 27.26 -6.30
C VAL A 217 -9.34 28.35 -6.79
N GLU A 218 -8.13 28.04 -7.27
CA GLU A 218 -7.13 29.02 -7.70
C GLU A 218 -6.77 28.96 -9.20
N GLN A 219 -7.71 28.52 -10.09
CA GLN A 219 -7.53 28.65 -11.54
C GLN A 219 -8.62 29.52 -12.14
#